data_e35df473fb8f2c5749532f07bf066958
#
_entry.id   e35df473fb8f2c5749532f07bf066958
#
_cell.length_a   1.000
_cell.length_b   1.000
_cell.length_c   1.000
_cell.angle_alpha   90.00
_cell.angle_beta   90.00
_cell.angle_gamma   90.00
#
_symmetry.space_group_name_H-M   'P 1'
#
loop_
_entity.id
_entity.type
_entity.pdbx_description
1 polymer ?
#
loop_
_entity_poly.entity_id
_entity_poly.type
_entity_poly.pdbx_seq_one_letter_code
_entity_poly.pdbx_strand_id
1 'polypeptide(L)'
;MTFSLVACDLEAGDWGVAVASKFPSVGAVVPWARGNVGAVATQSLANVLYGPEGIERLASGGSAEQVVADLTGPDDMREERQLGVVDGHGGSATFTGGDCVDWAGGRTGPCYAAQGNILTGPEVVDALVEVFLATQGTLAERMLAALLAADRAGGDRRGRQSAALVVRRDGGGYGGNNDILLDLRVDDHADPVPELGRIHGIHDLLFGKTPADEFLPIKGQLATEMTERLSRIGHASLQEWADIENLEERLDPSGKMIDPVVLRLLRETTATS
;
A
#
# COMPACT_ATOMS: atom_id res chain seq x y z
N MET A 1 -10.18 16.14 7.37
CA MET A 1 -9.44 16.46 6.15
C MET A 1 -8.59 15.27 5.77
N THR A 2 -8.63 14.86 4.55
CA THR A 2 -7.99 13.60 4.15
C THR A 2 -7.92 13.54 2.63
N PHE A 3 -6.88 13.02 2.07
CA PHE A 3 -6.83 12.62 0.67
C PHE A 3 -6.45 11.15 0.58
N SER A 4 -7.10 10.43 -0.32
CA SER A 4 -6.92 8.98 -0.49
C SER A 4 -7.07 8.54 -1.94
N LEU A 5 -6.44 7.42 -2.25
CA LEU A 5 -6.54 6.69 -3.49
C LEU A 5 -6.95 5.26 -3.16
N VAL A 6 -8.05 4.81 -3.75
CA VAL A 6 -8.46 3.41 -3.80
C VAL A 6 -8.11 2.88 -5.18
N ALA A 7 -7.43 1.75 -5.27
CA ALA A 7 -7.05 1.22 -6.58
C ALA A 7 -6.92 -0.30 -6.60
N CYS A 8 -6.90 -0.88 -7.81
CA CYS A 8 -6.56 -2.28 -8.01
C CYS A 8 -5.60 -2.48 -9.18
N ASP A 9 -4.93 -3.62 -9.15
CA ASP A 9 -4.19 -4.21 -10.26
C ASP A 9 -4.78 -5.60 -10.51
N LEU A 10 -5.58 -5.71 -11.56
CA LEU A 10 -6.31 -6.95 -11.88
C LEU A 10 -5.38 -8.07 -12.33
N GLU A 11 -4.24 -7.73 -12.96
CA GLU A 11 -3.26 -8.72 -13.42
C GLU A 11 -2.50 -9.30 -12.22
N ALA A 12 -2.09 -8.47 -11.28
CA ALA A 12 -1.42 -8.90 -10.06
C ALA A 12 -2.38 -9.50 -9.01
N GLY A 13 -3.69 -9.22 -9.09
CA GLY A 13 -4.68 -9.60 -8.10
C GLY A 13 -4.59 -8.76 -6.81
N ASP A 14 -4.30 -7.46 -6.96
CA ASP A 14 -4.10 -6.52 -5.85
C ASP A 14 -5.24 -5.53 -5.73
N TRP A 15 -5.69 -5.30 -4.50
CA TRP A 15 -6.60 -4.21 -4.13
C TRP A 15 -6.02 -3.41 -2.98
N GLY A 16 -6.04 -2.09 -3.06
CA GLY A 16 -5.40 -1.27 -2.04
C GLY A 16 -6.02 0.09 -1.80
N VAL A 17 -5.61 0.69 -0.69
CA VAL A 17 -5.92 2.07 -0.31
C VAL A 17 -4.66 2.75 0.21
N ALA A 18 -4.34 3.91 -0.35
CA ALA A 18 -3.35 4.83 0.19
C ALA A 18 -4.06 6.08 0.73
N VAL A 19 -3.65 6.57 1.90
CA VAL A 19 -4.30 7.72 2.55
C VAL A 19 -3.31 8.54 3.36
N ALA A 20 -3.50 9.85 3.40
CA ALA A 20 -2.83 10.75 4.35
C ALA A 20 -3.79 11.81 4.89
N SER A 21 -3.52 12.27 6.14
CA SER A 21 -4.42 13.18 6.85
C SER A 21 -3.73 13.94 7.97
N LYS A 22 -4.25 15.11 8.31
CA LYS A 22 -4.01 15.78 9.61
C LYS A 22 -5.00 15.23 10.65
N PHE A 23 -4.85 13.95 10.93
CA PHE A 23 -5.63 13.16 11.89
C PHE A 23 -4.72 12.02 12.38
N PRO A 24 -4.69 11.67 13.68
CA PRO A 24 -3.87 10.57 14.17
C PRO A 24 -4.40 9.22 13.65
N SER A 25 -3.51 8.29 13.34
CA SER A 25 -3.84 6.90 12.99
C SER A 25 -4.90 6.77 11.89
N VAL A 26 -4.80 7.58 10.82
CA VAL A 26 -5.76 7.57 9.70
C VAL A 26 -5.93 6.17 9.08
N GLY A 27 -4.88 5.36 9.14
CA GLY A 27 -4.89 3.98 8.65
C GLY A 27 -5.81 3.01 9.43
N ALA A 28 -6.26 3.39 10.62
CA ALA A 28 -7.21 2.60 11.41
C ALA A 28 -8.68 2.90 11.05
N VAL A 29 -8.93 3.98 10.32
CA VAL A 29 -10.28 4.51 10.07
C VAL A 29 -10.67 4.42 8.60
N VAL A 30 -9.78 4.87 7.70
CA VAL A 30 -10.11 5.13 6.29
C VAL A 30 -10.03 3.89 5.40
N PRO A 31 -8.92 3.09 5.41
CA PRO A 31 -8.69 2.05 4.41
C PRO A 31 -9.35 0.72 4.77
N TRP A 32 -10.02 0.11 3.79
CA TRP A 32 -10.60 -1.22 3.84
C TRP A 32 -10.36 -1.91 2.50
N ALA A 33 -9.86 -3.12 2.50
CA ALA A 33 -9.64 -3.90 1.29
C ALA A 33 -9.71 -5.40 1.59
N ARG A 34 -10.09 -6.19 0.58
CA ARG A 34 -10.06 -7.65 0.56
C ARG A 34 -9.60 -8.12 -0.81
N GLY A 35 -8.64 -9.05 -0.84
CA GLY A 35 -8.14 -9.66 -2.08
C GLY A 35 -9.28 -10.27 -2.91
N ASN A 36 -9.25 -10.09 -4.23
CA ASN A 36 -10.26 -10.55 -5.19
C ASN A 36 -11.70 -10.02 -4.97
N VAL A 37 -11.89 -9.05 -4.07
CA VAL A 37 -13.22 -8.51 -3.73
C VAL A 37 -13.32 -7.04 -4.05
N GLY A 38 -12.37 -6.23 -3.56
CA GLY A 38 -12.40 -4.80 -3.77
C GLY A 38 -11.78 -4.02 -2.63
N ALA A 39 -11.87 -2.68 -2.73
CA ALA A 39 -11.36 -1.77 -1.72
C ALA A 39 -12.28 -0.56 -1.53
N VAL A 40 -12.28 -0.02 -0.31
CA VAL A 40 -13.11 1.10 0.13
C VAL A 40 -12.29 2.07 0.96
N ALA A 41 -12.44 3.37 0.71
CA ALA A 41 -11.94 4.43 1.58
C ALA A 41 -13.12 5.26 2.08
N THR A 42 -13.35 5.33 3.40
CA THR A 42 -14.38 6.17 4.02
C THR A 42 -13.75 7.28 4.83
N GLN A 43 -14.16 8.54 4.58
CA GLN A 43 -13.51 9.73 5.14
C GLN A 43 -14.44 10.93 5.25
N SER A 44 -13.91 12.14 5.56
CA SER A 44 -14.61 13.36 5.98
C SER A 44 -15.15 13.19 7.41
N LEU A 45 -16.42 13.44 7.72
CA LEU A 45 -17.02 12.92 8.92
C LEU A 45 -17.30 11.42 8.67
N ALA A 46 -16.28 10.58 8.84
CA ALA A 46 -16.32 9.20 8.39
C ALA A 46 -17.39 8.37 9.10
N ASN A 47 -18.24 7.70 8.33
CA ASN A 47 -18.97 6.53 8.83
C ASN A 47 -18.06 5.31 8.65
N VAL A 48 -17.42 4.84 9.72
CA VAL A 48 -16.44 3.74 9.66
C VAL A 48 -17.11 2.43 9.23
N LEU A 49 -18.41 2.26 9.46
CA LEU A 49 -19.16 1.06 9.03
C LEU A 49 -19.23 0.93 7.50
N TYR A 50 -19.07 2.03 6.75
CA TYR A 50 -19.00 1.95 5.28
C TYR A 50 -17.86 1.05 4.78
N GLY A 51 -16.78 0.91 5.57
CA GLY A 51 -15.67 0.02 5.24
C GLY A 51 -16.10 -1.45 5.20
N PRO A 52 -16.39 -2.09 6.36
CA PRO A 52 -16.76 -3.50 6.39
C PRO A 52 -18.04 -3.80 5.60
N GLU A 53 -19.07 -2.94 5.69
CA GLU A 53 -20.31 -3.12 4.93
C GLU A 53 -20.08 -3.02 3.42
N GLY A 54 -19.22 -2.10 2.96
CA GLY A 54 -18.85 -1.98 1.56
C GLY A 54 -18.14 -3.22 1.04
N ILE A 55 -17.16 -3.74 1.80
CA ILE A 55 -16.48 -4.99 1.45
C ILE A 55 -17.45 -6.17 1.36
N GLU A 56 -18.43 -6.30 2.28
CA GLU A 56 -19.42 -7.39 2.21
C GLU A 56 -20.37 -7.25 1.00
N ARG A 57 -20.75 -6.02 0.62
CA ARG A 57 -21.56 -5.79 -0.59
C ARG A 57 -20.76 -6.12 -1.86
N LEU A 58 -19.49 -5.72 -1.92
CA LEU A 58 -18.59 -6.09 -3.03
C LEU A 58 -18.42 -7.61 -3.12
N ALA A 59 -18.21 -8.28 -1.99
CA ALA A 59 -18.11 -9.75 -1.94
C ALA A 59 -19.39 -10.47 -2.40
N SER A 60 -20.54 -9.79 -2.28
CA SER A 60 -21.84 -10.28 -2.77
C SER A 60 -22.07 -9.97 -4.26
N GLY A 61 -21.08 -9.39 -4.95
CA GLY A 61 -21.12 -9.10 -6.39
C GLY A 61 -21.68 -7.71 -6.75
N GLY A 62 -21.79 -6.79 -5.78
CA GLY A 62 -22.19 -5.40 -6.04
C GLY A 62 -21.14 -4.64 -6.83
N SER A 63 -21.55 -3.78 -7.79
CA SER A 63 -20.64 -2.84 -8.45
C SER A 63 -20.26 -1.68 -7.53
N ALA A 64 -19.14 -1.01 -7.83
CA ALA A 64 -18.67 0.13 -7.05
C ALA A 64 -19.75 1.23 -6.91
N GLU A 65 -20.46 1.55 -8.00
CA GLU A 65 -21.54 2.53 -8.01
C GLU A 65 -22.73 2.10 -7.13
N GLN A 66 -23.09 0.81 -7.20
CA GLN A 66 -24.18 0.28 -6.39
C GLN A 66 -23.83 0.31 -4.90
N VAL A 67 -22.60 -0.07 -4.55
CA VAL A 67 -22.11 -0.02 -3.16
C VAL A 67 -22.14 1.41 -2.61
N VAL A 68 -21.67 2.39 -3.39
CA VAL A 68 -21.74 3.81 -2.99
C VAL A 68 -23.20 4.23 -2.76
N ALA A 69 -24.11 3.91 -3.67
CA ALA A 69 -25.53 4.27 -3.55
C ALA A 69 -26.19 3.62 -2.34
N ASP A 70 -25.93 2.34 -2.10
CA ASP A 70 -26.50 1.55 -1.00
C ASP A 70 -26.01 1.99 0.39
N LEU A 71 -24.77 2.47 0.47
CA LEU A 71 -24.19 2.97 1.72
C LEU A 71 -24.64 4.39 2.05
N THR A 72 -24.66 5.25 1.04
CA THR A 72 -24.97 6.69 1.23
C THR A 72 -26.48 6.97 1.23
N GLY A 73 -27.27 6.18 0.50
CA GLY A 73 -28.72 6.41 0.36
C GLY A 73 -29.49 6.46 1.67
N PRO A 74 -29.30 5.50 2.61
CA PRO A 74 -29.99 5.48 3.89
C PRO A 74 -29.35 6.34 4.99
N ASP A 75 -28.20 6.96 4.76
CA ASP A 75 -27.48 7.74 5.78
C ASP A 75 -28.02 9.18 5.82
N ASP A 76 -28.68 9.55 6.88
CA ASP A 76 -29.19 10.90 7.09
C ASP A 76 -28.11 11.97 7.12
N MET A 77 -26.84 11.57 7.39
CA MET A 77 -25.67 12.45 7.41
C MET A 77 -24.81 12.32 6.12
N ARG A 78 -25.35 11.77 5.03
CA ARG A 78 -24.63 11.52 3.79
C ARG A 78 -23.87 12.75 3.25
N GLU A 79 -24.45 13.93 3.44
CA GLU A 79 -23.85 15.17 2.93
C GLU A 79 -22.52 15.54 3.61
N GLU A 80 -22.21 14.93 4.76
CA GLU A 80 -20.93 15.08 5.46
C GLU A 80 -19.93 13.96 5.14
N ARG A 81 -20.33 12.93 4.34
CA ARG A 81 -19.51 11.75 4.03
C ARG A 81 -18.71 11.94 2.75
N GLN A 82 -17.56 11.29 2.71
CA GLN A 82 -16.80 11.10 1.48
C GLN A 82 -16.35 9.64 1.37
N LEU A 83 -16.54 9.04 0.21
CA LEU A 83 -16.35 7.61 -0.02
C LEU A 83 -15.71 7.37 -1.38
N GLY A 84 -14.74 6.46 -1.45
CA GLY A 84 -14.21 5.92 -2.70
C GLY A 84 -14.26 4.40 -2.67
N VAL A 85 -14.63 3.78 -3.79
CA VAL A 85 -14.80 2.33 -3.93
C VAL A 85 -14.20 1.87 -5.25
N VAL A 86 -13.50 0.74 -5.22
CA VAL A 86 -13.10 -0.05 -6.40
C VAL A 86 -13.56 -1.49 -6.20
N ASP A 87 -14.32 -2.04 -7.15
CA ASP A 87 -14.83 -3.40 -7.08
C ASP A 87 -13.86 -4.45 -7.61
N GLY A 88 -14.23 -5.73 -7.51
CA GLY A 88 -13.42 -6.88 -7.94
C GLY A 88 -13.15 -6.97 -9.45
N HIS A 89 -13.80 -6.15 -10.26
CA HIS A 89 -13.65 -6.09 -11.72
C HIS A 89 -12.99 -4.79 -12.21
N GLY A 90 -12.55 -3.92 -11.28
CA GLY A 90 -11.92 -2.63 -11.59
C GLY A 90 -12.92 -1.51 -11.90
N GLY A 91 -14.22 -1.74 -11.69
CA GLY A 91 -15.22 -0.68 -11.63
C GLY A 91 -14.93 0.24 -10.44
N SER A 92 -15.19 1.55 -10.58
CA SER A 92 -14.84 2.52 -9.54
C SER A 92 -15.91 3.60 -9.38
N ALA A 93 -16.12 4.03 -8.14
CA ALA A 93 -17.02 5.11 -7.82
C ALA A 93 -16.51 5.96 -6.67
N THR A 94 -16.89 7.25 -6.64
CA THR A 94 -16.64 8.13 -5.49
C THR A 94 -17.88 8.93 -5.18
N PHE A 95 -18.05 9.28 -3.91
CA PHE A 95 -19.09 10.17 -3.41
C PHE A 95 -18.47 11.24 -2.53
N THR A 96 -18.86 12.49 -2.74
CA THR A 96 -18.49 13.62 -1.90
C THR A 96 -19.77 14.38 -1.57
N GLY A 97 -20.18 14.33 -0.33
CA GLY A 97 -21.39 15.02 0.16
C GLY A 97 -21.22 16.54 0.11
N GLY A 98 -22.33 17.26 -0.04
CA GLY A 98 -22.36 18.72 -0.22
C GLY A 98 -21.83 19.53 0.97
N ASP A 99 -21.83 18.95 2.18
CA ASP A 99 -21.34 19.58 3.41
C ASP A 99 -19.86 19.19 3.72
N CYS A 100 -19.22 18.42 2.83
CA CYS A 100 -17.78 18.22 2.93
C CYS A 100 -17.03 19.54 2.80
N VAL A 101 -16.19 19.86 3.76
CA VAL A 101 -15.48 21.16 3.79
C VAL A 101 -14.51 21.31 2.62
N ASP A 102 -14.57 22.42 1.93
CA ASP A 102 -13.79 22.76 0.74
C ASP A 102 -12.26 22.88 0.99
N TRP A 103 -11.39 22.63 0.01
CA TRP A 103 -11.78 22.03 -1.26
C TRP A 103 -12.08 20.53 -1.03
N ALA A 104 -13.19 20.02 -1.59
CA ALA A 104 -13.56 18.63 -1.53
C ALA A 104 -14.02 18.14 -2.91
N GLY A 105 -13.68 16.89 -3.25
CA GLY A 105 -14.07 16.29 -4.53
C GLY A 105 -13.33 14.99 -4.81
N GLY A 106 -13.61 14.39 -5.97
CA GLY A 106 -12.99 13.14 -6.39
C GLY A 106 -12.86 12.98 -7.89
N ARG A 107 -12.10 11.95 -8.28
CA ARG A 107 -11.90 11.50 -9.67
C ARG A 107 -11.98 9.98 -9.69
N THR A 108 -12.54 9.44 -10.75
CA THR A 108 -12.61 8.00 -10.99
C THR A 108 -12.14 7.66 -12.39
N GLY A 109 -11.69 6.43 -12.56
CA GLY A 109 -11.36 5.83 -13.84
C GLY A 109 -11.17 4.32 -13.66
N PRO A 110 -10.86 3.58 -14.72
CA PRO A 110 -10.64 2.15 -14.61
C PRO A 110 -9.62 1.80 -13.53
N CYS A 111 -10.01 0.97 -12.58
CA CYS A 111 -9.18 0.48 -11.48
C CYS A 111 -8.76 1.54 -10.44
N TYR A 112 -9.37 2.72 -10.39
CA TYR A 112 -9.06 3.70 -9.33
C TYR A 112 -10.22 4.64 -8.99
N ALA A 113 -10.26 5.06 -7.72
CA ALA A 113 -11.03 6.20 -7.21
C ALA A 113 -10.14 7.04 -6.30
N ALA A 114 -10.01 8.33 -6.60
CA ALA A 114 -9.23 9.30 -5.83
C ALA A 114 -10.16 10.37 -5.29
N GLN A 115 -10.03 10.73 -4.02
CA GLN A 115 -10.87 11.72 -3.36
C GLN A 115 -10.13 12.44 -2.25
N GLY A 116 -10.65 13.61 -1.91
CA GLY A 116 -10.15 14.38 -0.78
C GLY A 116 -11.11 15.46 -0.33
N ASN A 117 -10.94 15.93 0.89
CA ASN A 117 -11.72 17.00 1.51
C ASN A 117 -10.83 17.92 2.33
N ILE A 118 -11.21 19.19 2.49
CA ILE A 118 -10.46 20.29 3.11
C ILE A 118 -9.02 20.40 2.53
N LEU A 119 -8.83 20.14 1.27
CA LEU A 119 -7.53 20.21 0.61
C LEU A 119 -7.14 21.66 0.31
N THR A 120 -5.88 21.87 -0.06
CA THR A 120 -5.41 23.16 -0.58
C THR A 120 -6.08 23.53 -1.90
N GLY A 121 -6.42 22.55 -2.74
CA GLY A 121 -7.12 22.71 -4.02
C GLY A 121 -7.34 21.38 -4.75
N PRO A 122 -7.97 21.43 -5.93
CA PRO A 122 -8.20 20.25 -6.77
C PRO A 122 -6.92 19.57 -7.25
N GLU A 123 -5.82 20.31 -7.36
CA GLU A 123 -4.51 19.86 -7.80
C GLU A 123 -3.97 18.68 -6.95
N VAL A 124 -4.41 18.57 -5.71
CA VAL A 124 -4.04 17.46 -4.82
C VAL A 124 -4.60 16.13 -5.33
N VAL A 125 -5.89 16.11 -5.70
CA VAL A 125 -6.55 14.91 -6.24
C VAL A 125 -6.09 14.67 -7.69
N ASP A 126 -5.87 15.72 -8.46
CA ASP A 126 -5.37 15.61 -9.83
C ASP A 126 -3.95 15.00 -9.84
N ALA A 127 -3.07 15.40 -8.90
CA ALA A 127 -1.73 14.80 -8.73
C ALA A 127 -1.78 13.32 -8.31
N LEU A 128 -2.75 12.91 -7.45
CA LEU A 128 -2.97 11.49 -7.14
C LEU A 128 -3.18 10.69 -8.41
N VAL A 129 -4.10 11.15 -9.27
CA VAL A 129 -4.47 10.42 -10.49
C VAL A 129 -3.34 10.44 -11.52
N GLU A 130 -2.78 11.60 -11.81
CA GLU A 130 -1.74 11.76 -12.82
C GLU A 130 -0.53 10.86 -12.52
N VAL A 131 -0.02 10.92 -11.29
CA VAL A 131 1.17 10.16 -10.91
C VAL A 131 0.85 8.66 -10.78
N PHE A 132 -0.33 8.27 -10.27
CA PHE A 132 -0.74 6.87 -10.24
C PHE A 132 -0.77 6.24 -11.64
N LEU A 133 -1.30 6.94 -12.63
CA LEU A 133 -1.39 6.44 -14.00
C LEU A 133 -0.04 6.44 -14.73
N ALA A 134 0.85 7.39 -14.42
CA ALA A 134 2.17 7.52 -15.05
C ALA A 134 3.24 6.59 -14.46
N THR A 135 3.08 6.16 -13.20
CA THR A 135 4.08 5.34 -12.50
C THR A 135 3.96 3.88 -12.90
N GLN A 136 5.11 3.24 -13.17
CA GLN A 136 5.22 1.80 -13.39
C GLN A 136 5.63 1.12 -12.09
N GLY A 137 5.39 -0.20 -11.99
CA GLY A 137 5.75 -1.02 -10.81
C GLY A 137 4.53 -1.64 -10.16
N THR A 138 4.71 -2.14 -8.95
CA THR A 138 3.65 -2.75 -8.13
C THR A 138 2.56 -1.75 -7.78
N LEU A 139 1.36 -2.25 -7.42
CA LEU A 139 0.27 -1.38 -6.96
C LEU A 139 0.73 -0.50 -5.78
N ALA A 140 1.48 -1.05 -4.84
CA ALA A 140 2.00 -0.34 -3.67
C ALA A 140 2.92 0.83 -4.06
N GLU A 141 3.87 0.62 -4.97
CA GLU A 141 4.79 1.66 -5.44
C GLU A 141 4.06 2.78 -6.17
N ARG A 142 3.11 2.42 -7.05
CA ARG A 142 2.28 3.37 -7.79
C ARG A 142 1.44 4.25 -6.86
N MET A 143 0.80 3.63 -5.86
CA MET A 143 -0.03 4.32 -4.87
C MET A 143 0.81 5.21 -3.95
N LEU A 144 1.99 4.76 -3.52
CA LEU A 144 2.91 5.54 -2.69
C LEU A 144 3.44 6.76 -3.44
N ALA A 145 3.84 6.59 -4.71
CA ALA A 145 4.28 7.70 -5.56
C ALA A 145 3.17 8.76 -5.74
N ALA A 146 1.93 8.30 -5.98
CA ALA A 146 0.77 9.17 -6.08
C ALA A 146 0.49 9.94 -4.77
N LEU A 147 0.53 9.25 -3.63
CA LEU A 147 0.32 9.87 -2.32
C LEU A 147 1.38 10.95 -2.03
N LEU A 148 2.65 10.68 -2.37
CA LEU A 148 3.74 11.63 -2.23
C LEU A 148 3.58 12.86 -3.16
N ALA A 149 3.10 12.66 -4.37
CA ALA A 149 2.81 13.75 -5.30
C ALA A 149 1.68 14.65 -4.80
N ALA A 150 0.61 14.06 -4.29
CA ALA A 150 -0.51 14.79 -3.69
C ALA A 150 -0.10 15.59 -2.45
N ASP A 151 0.74 15.01 -1.58
CA ASP A 151 1.29 15.70 -0.43
C ASP A 151 2.14 16.92 -0.82
N ARG A 152 2.95 16.78 -1.90
CA ARG A 152 3.75 17.89 -2.47
C ARG A 152 2.91 18.94 -3.20
N ALA A 153 1.76 18.56 -3.77
CA ALA A 153 0.82 19.48 -4.40
C ALA A 153 0.05 20.35 -3.39
N GLY A 154 0.29 20.15 -2.09
CA GLY A 154 -0.29 20.95 -1.02
C GLY A 154 -1.06 20.13 0.02
N GLY A 155 -1.54 18.97 -0.34
CA GLY A 155 -2.16 17.99 0.56
C GLY A 155 -3.29 18.56 1.42
N ASP A 156 -3.26 18.17 2.67
CA ASP A 156 -4.16 18.61 3.75
C ASP A 156 -3.87 20.07 4.16
N ARG A 157 -4.84 20.98 3.98
CA ARG A 157 -4.71 22.41 4.29
C ARG A 157 -4.34 22.69 5.78
N ARG A 158 -4.62 21.76 6.68
CA ARG A 158 -4.26 21.87 8.10
C ARG A 158 -2.82 21.42 8.42
N GLY A 159 -2.15 20.78 7.47
CA GLY A 159 -0.83 20.19 7.62
C GLY A 159 -0.87 18.66 7.61
N ARG A 160 0.17 18.03 8.15
CA ARG A 160 0.46 16.59 8.10
C ARG A 160 0.35 15.97 9.47
N GLN A 161 -0.02 14.68 9.58
CA GLN A 161 0.05 13.94 10.85
C GLN A 161 0.20 12.44 10.66
N SER A 162 -0.60 11.79 9.81
CA SER A 162 -0.53 10.34 9.61
C SER A 162 -0.72 9.95 8.14
N ALA A 163 -0.26 8.75 7.79
CA ALA A 163 -0.45 8.15 6.48
C ALA A 163 -0.54 6.62 6.58
N ALA A 164 -1.18 5.98 5.60
CA ALA A 164 -1.23 4.53 5.52
C ALA A 164 -1.27 4.04 4.07
N LEU A 165 -0.75 2.83 3.86
CA LEU A 165 -0.81 2.10 2.61
C LEU A 165 -1.19 0.65 2.93
N VAL A 166 -2.34 0.23 2.43
CA VAL A 166 -2.88 -1.11 2.59
C VAL A 166 -3.04 -1.75 1.22
N VAL A 167 -2.49 -2.95 1.04
CA VAL A 167 -2.70 -3.76 -0.17
C VAL A 167 -3.07 -5.18 0.24
N ARG A 168 -4.08 -5.73 -0.41
CA ARG A 168 -4.59 -7.08 -0.20
C ARG A 168 -4.47 -7.88 -1.49
N ARG A 169 -3.98 -9.11 -1.37
CA ARG A 169 -3.90 -10.12 -2.41
C ARG A 169 -4.26 -11.46 -1.81
N ASP A 170 -5.10 -12.24 -2.46
CA ASP A 170 -5.43 -13.58 -1.98
C ASP A 170 -4.16 -14.43 -1.82
N GLY A 171 -3.96 -14.99 -0.61
CA GLY A 171 -2.74 -15.70 -0.25
C GLY A 171 -1.46 -14.85 -0.22
N GLY A 172 -1.57 -13.52 -0.27
CA GLY A 172 -0.41 -12.60 -0.32
C GLY A 172 0.24 -12.31 1.04
N GLY A 173 -0.37 -12.71 2.14
CA GLY A 173 0.15 -12.47 3.48
C GLY A 173 1.31 -13.38 3.86
N TYR A 174 1.93 -13.09 5.00
CA TYR A 174 3.08 -13.85 5.50
C TYR A 174 2.79 -15.36 5.56
N GLY A 175 3.64 -16.15 4.93
CA GLY A 175 3.46 -17.59 4.77
C GLY A 175 2.22 -18.01 3.96
N GLY A 176 1.58 -17.12 3.22
CA GLY A 176 0.39 -17.42 2.42
C GLY A 176 -0.91 -17.61 3.21
N ASN A 177 -0.93 -17.24 4.51
CA ASN A 177 -2.02 -17.60 5.43
C ASN A 177 -3.22 -16.64 5.40
N ASN A 178 -3.08 -15.47 4.80
CA ASN A 178 -4.14 -14.47 4.67
C ASN A 178 -3.93 -13.61 3.42
N ASP A 179 -4.73 -12.56 3.24
CA ASP A 179 -4.67 -11.65 2.10
C ASP A 179 -3.88 -10.36 2.37
N ILE A 180 -3.22 -10.23 3.52
CA ILE A 180 -2.49 -9.01 3.91
C ILE A 180 -1.14 -8.99 3.20
N LEU A 181 -1.10 -8.53 1.94
CA LEU A 181 0.17 -8.34 1.23
C LEU A 181 0.98 -7.22 1.87
N LEU A 182 0.30 -6.12 2.25
CA LEU A 182 0.91 -4.96 2.86
C LEU A 182 -0.09 -4.21 3.74
N ASP A 183 0.33 -3.82 4.95
CA ASP A 183 -0.42 -2.96 5.86
C ASP A 183 0.57 -2.08 6.62
N LEU A 184 0.94 -0.95 6.02
CA LEU A 184 1.91 -0.02 6.57
C LEU A 184 1.20 1.24 7.06
N ARG A 185 1.56 1.68 8.27
CA ARG A 185 0.92 2.82 8.94
C ARG A 185 1.96 3.70 9.62
N VAL A 186 1.79 4.99 9.44
CA VAL A 186 2.49 6.04 10.19
C VAL A 186 1.42 6.78 10.97
N ASP A 187 1.28 6.49 12.24
CA ASP A 187 0.15 6.93 13.07
C ASP A 187 0.28 8.39 13.53
N ASP A 188 1.52 8.88 13.70
CA ASP A 188 1.83 10.27 14.02
C ASP A 188 3.26 10.60 13.62
N HIS A 189 3.44 11.55 12.71
CA HIS A 189 4.75 12.01 12.25
C HIS A 189 4.64 13.40 11.60
N ALA A 190 5.71 14.19 11.64
CA ALA A 190 5.76 15.51 11.00
C ALA A 190 5.68 15.41 9.46
N ASP A 191 6.30 14.37 8.88
CA ASP A 191 6.31 14.07 7.45
C ASP A 191 5.87 12.60 7.22
N PRO A 192 4.57 12.28 7.37
CA PRO A 192 4.10 10.90 7.42
C PRO A 192 4.22 10.15 6.07
N VAL A 193 4.06 10.84 4.94
CA VAL A 193 4.13 10.20 3.62
C VAL A 193 5.57 9.82 3.24
N PRO A 194 6.59 10.68 3.39
CA PRO A 194 7.98 10.27 3.27
C PRO A 194 8.37 9.12 4.22
N GLU A 195 7.90 9.15 5.48
CA GLU A 195 8.17 8.09 6.46
C GLU A 195 7.50 6.77 6.05
N LEU A 196 6.27 6.81 5.53
CA LEU A 196 5.61 5.64 4.95
C LEU A 196 6.43 5.04 3.81
N GLY A 197 7.03 5.89 2.96
CA GLY A 197 7.95 5.48 1.90
C GLY A 197 9.21 4.78 2.45
N ARG A 198 9.78 5.28 3.53
CA ARG A 198 10.93 4.66 4.21
C ARG A 198 10.56 3.27 4.75
N ILE A 199 9.39 3.14 5.39
CA ILE A 199 8.90 1.86 5.92
C ILE A 199 8.61 0.87 4.77
N HIS A 200 8.02 1.35 3.66
CA HIS A 200 7.81 0.53 2.48
C HIS A 200 9.14 -0.02 1.92
N GLY A 201 10.19 0.81 1.86
CA GLY A 201 11.51 0.34 1.43
C GLY A 201 12.10 -0.75 2.34
N ILE A 202 11.86 -0.69 3.66
CA ILE A 202 12.25 -1.77 4.59
C ILE A 202 11.42 -3.03 4.32
N HIS A 203 10.11 -2.90 4.14
CA HIS A 203 9.24 -4.02 3.83
C HIS A 203 9.66 -4.70 2.51
N ASP A 204 9.90 -3.93 1.46
CA ASP A 204 10.35 -4.46 0.17
C ASP A 204 11.73 -5.13 0.28
N LEU A 205 12.63 -4.58 1.09
CA LEU A 205 13.94 -5.21 1.35
C LEU A 205 13.79 -6.62 1.94
N LEU A 206 12.83 -6.83 2.84
CA LEU A 206 12.64 -8.11 3.53
C LEU A 206 11.76 -9.08 2.74
N PHE A 207 10.66 -8.60 2.16
CA PHE A 207 9.59 -9.42 1.58
C PHE A 207 9.42 -9.25 0.07
N GLY A 208 10.14 -8.33 -0.56
CA GLY A 208 10.10 -8.14 -2.01
C GLY A 208 10.54 -9.41 -2.76
N LYS A 209 10.00 -9.62 -3.95
CA LYS A 209 10.29 -10.81 -4.75
C LYS A 209 11.23 -10.46 -5.89
N THR A 210 12.39 -11.08 -5.91
CA THR A 210 13.33 -11.02 -7.03
C THR A 210 12.93 -12.03 -8.09
N PRO A 211 12.89 -11.68 -9.38
CA PRO A 211 12.65 -12.63 -10.46
C PRO A 211 13.63 -13.80 -10.41
N ALA A 212 13.13 -15.01 -10.64
CA ALA A 212 13.93 -16.24 -10.48
C ALA A 212 15.16 -16.30 -11.42
N ASP A 213 15.09 -15.65 -12.58
CA ASP A 213 16.17 -15.54 -13.56
C ASP A 213 17.30 -14.57 -13.14
N GLU A 214 17.05 -13.73 -12.16
CA GLU A 214 18.06 -12.83 -11.57
C GLU A 214 18.86 -13.49 -10.44
N PHE A 215 18.42 -14.62 -9.92
CA PHE A 215 19.14 -15.34 -8.87
C PHE A 215 20.51 -15.82 -9.37
N LEU A 216 21.51 -15.71 -8.51
CA LEU A 216 22.89 -16.09 -8.83
C LEU A 216 23.22 -17.51 -8.32
N PRO A 217 23.86 -18.38 -9.13
CA PRO A 217 24.23 -19.71 -8.68
C PRO A 217 25.38 -19.67 -7.66
N ILE A 218 25.17 -20.32 -6.50
CA ILE A 218 26.18 -20.42 -5.42
C ILE A 218 27.19 -21.50 -5.82
N LYS A 219 28.26 -21.12 -6.57
CA LYS A 219 29.34 -22.03 -6.99
C LYS A 219 30.66 -21.29 -7.17
N GLY A 220 31.76 -22.06 -7.14
CA GLY A 220 33.09 -21.51 -7.39
C GLY A 220 33.46 -20.38 -6.44
N GLN A 221 33.95 -19.27 -6.97
CA GLN A 221 34.40 -18.12 -6.20
C GLN A 221 33.32 -17.50 -5.32
N LEU A 222 32.06 -17.47 -5.79
CA LEU A 222 30.95 -16.93 -5.00
C LEU A 222 30.67 -17.79 -3.75
N ALA A 223 30.70 -19.12 -3.88
CA ALA A 223 30.53 -20.01 -2.74
C ALA A 223 31.63 -19.82 -1.69
N THR A 224 32.89 -19.67 -2.11
CA THR A 224 34.02 -19.38 -1.22
C THR A 224 33.83 -18.01 -0.55
N GLU A 225 33.52 -16.96 -1.31
CA GLU A 225 33.26 -15.62 -0.77
C GLU A 225 32.17 -15.64 0.32
N MET A 226 31.06 -16.31 0.05
CA MET A 226 29.93 -16.39 1.00
C MET A 226 30.36 -17.11 2.29
N THR A 227 31.07 -18.23 2.17
CA THR A 227 31.56 -18.99 3.35
C THR A 227 32.49 -18.13 4.20
N GLU A 228 33.43 -17.43 3.59
CA GLU A 228 34.37 -16.55 4.29
C GLU A 228 33.64 -15.38 4.99
N ARG A 229 32.65 -14.77 4.31
CA ARG A 229 31.87 -13.66 4.87
C ARG A 229 31.03 -14.11 6.07
N LEU A 230 30.29 -15.22 5.94
CA LEU A 230 29.47 -15.78 7.03
C LEU A 230 30.34 -16.16 8.24
N SER A 231 31.49 -16.83 8.01
CA SER A 231 32.41 -17.15 9.07
C SER A 231 32.96 -15.91 9.80
N ARG A 232 33.22 -14.82 9.08
CA ARG A 232 33.73 -13.55 9.67
C ARG A 232 32.74 -12.95 10.66
N ILE A 233 31.41 -13.06 10.39
CA ILE A 233 30.35 -12.56 11.25
C ILE A 233 29.79 -13.63 12.22
N GLY A 234 30.41 -14.80 12.25
CA GLY A 234 30.12 -15.85 13.26
C GLY A 234 28.96 -16.78 12.91
N HIS A 235 28.54 -16.84 11.63
CA HIS A 235 27.46 -17.72 11.17
C HIS A 235 27.98 -18.95 10.41
N ALA A 236 27.36 -20.10 10.67
CA ALA A 236 27.70 -21.36 10.03
C ALA A 236 27.09 -21.53 8.64
N SER A 237 25.99 -20.83 8.34
CA SER A 237 25.28 -20.95 7.07
C SER A 237 24.55 -19.66 6.67
N LEU A 238 24.22 -19.58 5.37
CA LEU A 238 23.37 -18.49 4.84
C LEU A 238 21.98 -18.51 5.50
N GLN A 239 21.41 -19.70 5.73
CA GLN A 239 20.10 -19.85 6.38
C GLN A 239 20.12 -19.26 7.79
N GLU A 240 21.10 -19.64 8.62
CA GLU A 240 21.23 -19.13 9.99
C GLU A 240 21.31 -17.59 10.04
N TRP A 241 22.12 -17.00 9.16
CA TRP A 241 22.22 -15.54 9.08
C TRP A 241 20.93 -14.90 8.58
N ALA A 242 20.32 -15.46 7.54
CA ALA A 242 19.09 -14.95 6.98
C ALA A 242 17.91 -15.00 7.98
N ASP A 243 17.81 -16.07 8.77
CA ASP A 243 16.78 -16.21 9.81
C ASP A 243 16.91 -15.13 10.92
N ILE A 244 18.14 -14.69 11.21
CA ILE A 244 18.40 -13.61 12.18
C ILE A 244 18.09 -12.24 11.59
N GLU A 245 18.35 -12.04 10.29
CA GLU A 245 18.14 -10.78 9.60
C GLU A 245 16.72 -10.65 8.99
N ASN A 246 15.82 -11.62 9.21
CA ASN A 246 14.47 -11.73 8.65
C ASN A 246 14.46 -11.76 7.09
N LEU A 247 15.44 -12.46 6.50
CA LEU A 247 15.60 -12.60 5.05
C LEU A 247 15.19 -13.98 4.53
N GLU A 248 14.57 -14.82 5.37
CA GLU A 248 14.18 -16.20 5.06
C GLU A 248 13.25 -16.30 3.85
N GLU A 249 12.35 -15.30 3.67
CA GLU A 249 11.43 -15.24 2.54
C GLU A 249 12.10 -14.95 1.18
N ARG A 250 13.39 -14.53 1.21
CA ARG A 250 14.22 -14.27 0.03
C ARG A 250 15.16 -15.40 -0.33
N LEU A 251 15.21 -16.46 0.46
CA LEU A 251 16.10 -17.58 0.20
C LEU A 251 15.56 -18.51 -0.90
N ASP A 252 16.46 -19.00 -1.75
CA ASP A 252 16.14 -20.11 -2.64
C ASP A 252 15.95 -21.41 -1.85
N PRO A 253 14.76 -22.05 -1.90
CA PRO A 253 14.50 -23.27 -1.12
C PRO A 253 15.45 -24.43 -1.43
N SER A 254 16.08 -24.44 -2.61
CA SER A 254 17.07 -25.46 -2.98
C SER A 254 18.44 -25.23 -2.34
N GLY A 255 18.71 -24.02 -1.83
CA GLY A 255 20.00 -23.60 -1.31
C GLY A 255 21.12 -23.50 -2.35
N LYS A 256 20.79 -23.55 -3.65
CA LYS A 256 21.76 -23.52 -4.75
C LYS A 256 21.95 -22.16 -5.38
N MET A 257 21.00 -21.28 -5.17
CA MET A 257 20.98 -19.93 -5.72
C MET A 257 20.90 -18.89 -4.60
N ILE A 258 21.34 -17.67 -4.86
CA ILE A 258 21.20 -16.54 -3.93
C ILE A 258 20.52 -15.36 -4.62
N ASP A 259 19.58 -14.75 -3.93
CA ASP A 259 19.00 -13.47 -4.30
C ASP A 259 20.10 -12.38 -4.30
N PRO A 260 20.26 -11.60 -5.39
CA PRO A 260 21.23 -10.49 -5.44
C PRO A 260 21.09 -9.49 -4.29
N VAL A 261 19.87 -9.28 -3.78
CA VAL A 261 19.60 -8.40 -2.63
C VAL A 261 20.23 -9.00 -1.36
N VAL A 262 20.02 -10.28 -1.12
CA VAL A 262 20.62 -11.01 0.03
C VAL A 262 22.13 -10.99 -0.05
N LEU A 263 22.71 -11.22 -1.24
CA LEU A 263 24.15 -11.16 -1.44
C LEU A 263 24.73 -9.76 -1.17
N ARG A 264 24.04 -8.72 -1.63
CA ARG A 264 24.44 -7.32 -1.38
C ARG A 264 24.44 -7.04 0.12
N LEU A 265 23.40 -7.41 0.85
CA LEU A 265 23.29 -7.22 2.30
C LEU A 265 24.39 -7.96 3.05
N LEU A 266 24.70 -9.22 2.68
CA LEU A 266 25.81 -9.98 3.27
C LEU A 266 27.15 -9.27 3.04
N ARG A 267 27.37 -8.68 1.86
CA ARG A 267 28.58 -7.91 1.56
C ARG A 267 28.66 -6.64 2.37
N GLU A 268 27.57 -5.90 2.54
CA GLU A 268 27.49 -4.67 3.33
C GLU A 268 27.75 -4.93 4.80
N THR A 269 27.08 -5.92 5.40
CA THR A 269 27.25 -6.32 6.80
C THR A 269 28.71 -6.70 7.11
N THR A 270 29.36 -7.40 6.17
CA THR A 270 30.74 -7.85 6.36
C THR A 270 31.82 -6.84 5.95
N ALA A 271 31.46 -5.72 5.37
CA ALA A 271 32.40 -4.63 5.06
C ALA A 271 32.66 -3.73 6.27
N THR A 272 31.75 -3.71 7.24
CA THR A 272 31.81 -2.89 8.46
C THR A 272 32.29 -3.68 9.69
N SER A 273 32.49 -4.98 9.56
CA SER A 273 33.04 -5.92 10.56
C SER A 273 34.49 -6.24 10.23
#